data_6fcf559cf92e34bbe2aeaba8516107dd
#
_entry.id   6fcf559cf92e34bbe2aeaba8516107dd
#
_cell.length_a   1.000
_cell.length_b   1.000
_cell.length_c   1.000
_cell.angle_alpha   90.00
_cell.angle_beta   90.00
_cell.angle_gamma   90.00
#
_symmetry.space_group_name_H-M   'P 1'
#
loop_
_entity.id
_entity.type
_entity.pdbx_description
1 polymer ?
#
loop_
_entity_poly.entity_id
_entity_poly.type
_entity_poly.pdbx_seq_one_letter_code
_entity_poly.pdbx_strand_id
1 'polypeptide(L)'
;YYWLLLRKYGPIPLLPNDGEMDYTAEYGDLAIPRNSYDECANYIAEEMAIAAGELETTRTNSDINRATRGAALALRAKVLLYAASPLANGNTEMADLTDDKGNSLISQEYDESKWARAAAAAKDVMDLDIYQLYVANRRYNNDGGQAYPETIMPPITNENREYSENEWPNGWKNIDPFESYRSIFNGDVQPK
;
A
#
# COMPACT_ATOMS: atom_id res chain seq x y z
N TYR A 1 -13.28 -5.24 -2.09
CA TYR A 1 -13.35 -6.61 -2.64
C TYR A 1 -12.53 -6.77 -3.91
N TYR A 2 -12.65 -5.90 -4.93
CA TYR A 2 -11.92 -5.99 -6.20
C TYR A 2 -10.40 -6.13 -6.02
N TRP A 3 -9.79 -5.38 -5.11
CA TRP A 3 -8.37 -5.53 -4.79
C TRP A 3 -8.00 -6.94 -4.30
N LEU A 4 -8.82 -7.53 -3.45
CA LEU A 4 -8.58 -8.90 -2.95
C LEU A 4 -8.69 -9.92 -4.08
N LEU A 5 -9.65 -9.74 -4.97
CA LEU A 5 -9.83 -10.60 -6.14
C LEU A 5 -8.67 -10.45 -7.12
N LEU A 6 -8.32 -9.21 -7.48
CA LEU A 6 -7.21 -8.91 -8.40
C LEU A 6 -5.88 -9.50 -7.91
N ARG A 7 -5.60 -9.37 -6.60
CA ARG A 7 -4.38 -9.90 -6.01
C ARG A 7 -4.34 -11.44 -6.00
N LYS A 8 -5.49 -12.11 -5.84
CA LYS A 8 -5.56 -13.57 -5.75
C LYS A 8 -5.69 -14.27 -7.09
N TYR A 9 -6.45 -13.69 -7.99
CA TYR A 9 -6.85 -14.34 -9.23
C TYR A 9 -6.29 -13.66 -10.48
N GLY A 10 -5.58 -12.54 -10.32
CA GLY A 10 -5.12 -11.72 -11.44
C GLY A 10 -6.29 -10.95 -12.09
N PRO A 11 -6.23 -10.69 -13.39
CA PRO A 11 -7.28 -10.00 -14.14
C PRO A 11 -8.67 -10.57 -13.91
N ILE A 12 -9.63 -9.70 -13.61
CA ILE A 12 -11.00 -10.04 -13.25
C ILE A 12 -12.00 -9.22 -14.06
N PRO A 13 -13.24 -9.67 -14.21
CA PRO A 13 -14.29 -8.83 -14.79
C PRO A 13 -14.64 -7.67 -13.83
N LEU A 14 -14.82 -6.49 -14.38
CA LEU A 14 -15.38 -5.33 -13.70
C LEU A 14 -16.88 -5.27 -14.01
N LEU A 15 -17.70 -5.22 -12.97
CA LEU A 15 -19.15 -5.09 -13.14
C LEU A 15 -19.49 -3.63 -13.51
N PRO A 16 -20.55 -3.40 -14.27
CA PRO A 16 -21.03 -2.06 -14.55
C PRO A 16 -21.35 -1.30 -13.25
N ASN A 17 -20.98 -0.01 -13.18
CA ASN A 17 -21.20 0.83 -12.00
C ASN A 17 -22.66 1.23 -11.78
N ASP A 18 -23.49 1.10 -12.82
CA ASP A 18 -24.91 1.45 -12.78
C ASP A 18 -25.78 0.44 -11.99
N GLY A 19 -25.20 -0.70 -11.62
CA GLY A 19 -25.92 -1.76 -10.91
C GLY A 19 -27.03 -2.44 -11.75
N GLU A 20 -27.09 -2.16 -13.04
CA GLU A 20 -28.14 -2.64 -13.96
C GLU A 20 -27.79 -3.99 -14.60
N MET A 21 -27.21 -4.91 -13.86
CA MET A 21 -27.13 -6.30 -14.33
C MET A 21 -28.50 -6.96 -14.21
N ASP A 22 -29.04 -7.40 -15.33
CA ASP A 22 -30.23 -8.26 -15.34
C ASP A 22 -29.84 -9.69 -14.95
N TYR A 23 -29.90 -9.99 -13.67
CA TYR A 23 -29.61 -11.33 -13.13
C TYR A 23 -30.61 -12.42 -13.55
N THR A 24 -31.66 -12.07 -14.31
CA THR A 24 -32.60 -13.01 -14.89
C THR A 24 -32.22 -13.39 -16.33
N ALA A 25 -31.21 -12.76 -16.91
CA ALA A 25 -30.73 -13.04 -18.25
C ALA A 25 -30.09 -14.46 -18.36
N GLU A 26 -30.00 -14.96 -19.57
CA GLU A 26 -29.31 -16.23 -19.83
C GLU A 26 -27.83 -16.19 -19.47
N TYR A 27 -27.26 -17.34 -19.09
CA TYR A 27 -25.88 -17.43 -18.61
C TYR A 27 -24.86 -16.79 -19.58
N GLY A 28 -25.07 -16.93 -20.89
CA GLY A 28 -24.22 -16.33 -21.91
C GLY A 28 -24.16 -14.80 -21.85
N ASP A 29 -25.28 -14.16 -21.51
CA ASP A 29 -25.39 -12.70 -21.40
C ASP A 29 -24.84 -12.18 -20.05
N LEU A 30 -24.80 -13.06 -19.04
CA LEU A 30 -24.19 -12.77 -17.73
C LEU A 30 -22.67 -12.96 -17.72
N ALA A 31 -22.12 -13.63 -18.73
CA ALA A 31 -20.68 -13.92 -18.84
C ALA A 31 -19.90 -12.65 -19.25
N ILE A 32 -19.48 -11.86 -18.26
CA ILE A 32 -18.65 -10.66 -18.48
C ILE A 32 -17.21 -11.10 -18.68
N PRO A 33 -16.54 -10.67 -19.79
CA PRO A 33 -15.13 -10.97 -20.03
C PRO A 33 -14.24 -10.33 -18.95
N ARG A 34 -13.05 -10.90 -18.74
CA ARG A 34 -12.06 -10.32 -17.83
C ARG A 34 -11.50 -9.03 -18.43
N ASN A 35 -11.37 -8.03 -17.58
CA ASN A 35 -10.61 -6.83 -17.90
C ASN A 35 -9.12 -7.07 -17.69
N SER A 36 -8.25 -6.30 -18.36
CA SER A 36 -6.82 -6.34 -18.12
C SER A 36 -6.45 -5.99 -16.68
N TYR A 37 -5.27 -6.37 -16.24
CA TYR A 37 -4.76 -6.00 -14.92
C TYR A 37 -4.74 -4.48 -14.72
N ASP A 38 -4.32 -3.75 -15.77
CA ASP A 38 -4.22 -2.30 -15.75
C ASP A 38 -5.61 -1.63 -15.65
N GLU A 39 -6.60 -2.10 -16.37
CA GLU A 39 -7.98 -1.63 -16.25
C GLU A 39 -8.51 -1.86 -14.83
N CYS A 40 -8.30 -3.06 -14.29
CA CYS A 40 -8.73 -3.37 -12.92
C CYS A 40 -8.02 -2.48 -11.88
N ALA A 41 -6.70 -2.29 -12.02
CA ALA A 41 -5.93 -1.46 -11.10
C ALA A 41 -6.32 0.01 -11.18
N ASN A 42 -6.55 0.52 -12.39
CA ASN A 42 -6.99 1.90 -12.61
C ASN A 42 -8.39 2.13 -12.02
N TYR A 43 -9.33 1.23 -12.29
CA TYR A 43 -10.67 1.29 -11.71
C TYR A 43 -10.63 1.36 -10.19
N ILE A 44 -9.89 0.44 -9.54
CA ILE A 44 -9.75 0.44 -8.08
C ILE A 44 -9.11 1.74 -7.58
N ALA A 45 -8.08 2.24 -8.27
CA ALA A 45 -7.39 3.46 -7.87
C ALA A 45 -8.27 4.71 -7.99
N GLU A 46 -9.12 4.77 -9.00
CA GLU A 46 -10.09 5.85 -9.21
C GLU A 46 -11.19 5.83 -8.16
N GLU A 47 -11.80 4.67 -7.90
CA GLU A 47 -12.79 4.49 -6.84
C GLU A 47 -12.25 4.86 -5.45
N MET A 48 -10.99 4.52 -5.17
CA MET A 48 -10.33 4.91 -3.92
C MET A 48 -10.07 6.41 -3.84
N ALA A 49 -9.80 7.08 -4.95
CA ALA A 49 -9.64 8.53 -4.98
C ALA A 49 -10.99 9.25 -4.73
N ILE A 50 -12.08 8.76 -5.34
CA ILE A 50 -13.44 9.28 -5.11
C ILE A 50 -13.81 9.10 -3.63
N ALA A 51 -13.64 7.88 -3.10
CA ALA A 51 -13.92 7.59 -1.69
C ALA A 51 -13.09 8.46 -0.74
N ALA A 52 -11.82 8.71 -1.06
CA ALA A 52 -10.98 9.59 -0.24
C ALA A 52 -11.49 11.03 -0.20
N GLY A 53 -12.13 11.51 -1.27
CA GLY A 53 -12.78 12.84 -1.30
C GLY A 53 -13.94 12.97 -0.32
N GLU A 54 -14.67 11.88 -0.09
CA GLU A 54 -15.87 11.85 0.75
C GLU A 54 -15.61 11.43 2.20
N LEU A 55 -14.52 10.68 2.45
CA LEU A 55 -14.19 10.17 3.76
C LEU A 55 -13.53 11.22 4.65
N GLU A 56 -13.85 11.17 5.94
CA GLU A 56 -13.18 11.98 6.96
C GLU A 56 -11.74 11.50 7.18
N THR A 57 -10.87 12.44 7.55
CA THR A 57 -9.46 12.17 7.82
C THR A 57 -9.26 11.35 9.09
N THR A 58 -10.07 11.65 10.13
CA THR A 58 -10.03 10.95 11.42
C THR A 58 -11.42 10.48 11.82
N ARG A 59 -11.49 9.48 12.72
CA ARG A 59 -12.75 8.99 13.26
C ARG A 59 -12.81 9.16 14.76
N THR A 60 -14.01 9.31 15.29
CA THR A 60 -14.27 9.30 16.74
C THR A 60 -14.11 7.89 17.29
N ASN A 61 -13.98 7.77 18.62
CA ASN A 61 -13.84 6.45 19.26
C ASN A 61 -15.03 5.51 19.01
N SER A 62 -16.24 6.06 18.79
CA SER A 62 -17.44 5.26 18.44
C SER A 62 -17.38 4.68 17.02
N ASP A 63 -16.61 5.30 16.12
CA ASP A 63 -16.53 4.97 14.71
C ASP A 63 -15.13 4.53 14.28
N ILE A 64 -14.27 4.14 15.22
CA ILE A 64 -12.87 3.79 14.97
C ILE A 64 -12.67 2.69 13.92
N ASN A 65 -13.67 1.82 13.73
CA ASN A 65 -13.61 0.73 12.76
C ASN A 65 -14.05 1.13 11.34
N ARG A 66 -14.48 2.37 11.14
CA ARG A 66 -14.88 2.86 9.81
C ARG A 66 -13.68 3.34 9.01
N ALA A 67 -13.78 3.21 7.68
CA ALA A 67 -12.74 3.67 6.77
C ALA A 67 -12.48 5.17 6.91
N THR A 68 -11.23 5.57 6.73
CA THR A 68 -10.79 6.96 6.72
C THR A 68 -10.25 7.34 5.34
N ARG A 69 -10.09 8.63 5.09
CA ARG A 69 -9.43 9.17 3.89
C ARG A 69 -8.06 8.53 3.69
N GLY A 70 -7.24 8.44 4.73
CA GLY A 70 -5.92 7.84 4.66
C GLY A 70 -5.94 6.35 4.31
N ALA A 71 -6.95 5.60 4.77
CA ALA A 71 -7.10 4.19 4.41
C ALA A 71 -7.40 4.02 2.91
N ALA A 72 -8.25 4.87 2.33
CA ALA A 72 -8.55 4.85 0.89
C ALA A 72 -7.32 5.24 0.06
N LEU A 73 -6.61 6.31 0.43
CA LEU A 73 -5.39 6.74 -0.27
C LEU A 73 -4.26 5.70 -0.16
N ALA A 74 -4.10 5.06 1.00
CA ALA A 74 -3.10 4.01 1.19
C ALA A 74 -3.41 2.77 0.33
N LEU A 75 -4.68 2.38 0.21
CA LEU A 75 -5.07 1.30 -0.69
C LEU A 75 -4.83 1.67 -2.15
N ARG A 76 -5.15 2.90 -2.56
CA ARG A 76 -4.84 3.44 -3.89
C ARG A 76 -3.36 3.32 -4.21
N ALA A 77 -2.49 3.81 -3.33
CA ALA A 77 -1.04 3.73 -3.49
C ALA A 77 -0.56 2.27 -3.62
N LYS A 78 -1.09 1.38 -2.80
CA LYS A 78 -0.75 -0.05 -2.84
C LYS A 78 -1.14 -0.71 -4.16
N VAL A 79 -2.33 -0.45 -4.66
CA VAL A 79 -2.81 -1.00 -5.95
C VAL A 79 -1.92 -0.54 -7.10
N LEU A 80 -1.61 0.76 -7.17
CA LEU A 80 -0.75 1.33 -8.19
C LEU A 80 0.70 0.81 -8.11
N LEU A 81 1.21 0.58 -6.90
CA LEU A 81 2.54 -0.03 -6.69
C LEU A 81 2.60 -1.46 -7.25
N TYR A 82 1.55 -2.25 -7.03
CA TYR A 82 1.47 -3.61 -7.60
C TYR A 82 1.35 -3.58 -9.13
N ALA A 83 0.59 -2.64 -9.69
CA ALA A 83 0.47 -2.47 -11.13
C ALA A 83 1.78 -2.00 -11.80
N ALA A 84 2.63 -1.30 -11.05
CA ALA A 84 3.97 -0.89 -11.50
C ALA A 84 5.01 -2.02 -11.41
N SER A 85 4.77 -3.05 -10.58
CA SER A 85 5.72 -4.13 -10.35
C SER A 85 5.94 -5.00 -11.61
N PRO A 86 7.10 -5.67 -11.72
CA PRO A 86 7.41 -6.53 -12.86
C PRO A 86 6.38 -7.64 -13.14
N LEU A 87 5.57 -7.99 -12.13
CA LEU A 87 4.51 -8.99 -12.28
C LEU A 87 3.40 -8.51 -13.26
N ALA A 88 3.12 -7.19 -13.30
CA ALA A 88 2.03 -6.62 -14.09
C ALA A 88 2.50 -5.57 -15.11
N ASN A 89 3.81 -5.29 -15.17
CA ASN A 89 4.38 -4.23 -16.00
C ASN A 89 5.54 -4.77 -16.84
N GLY A 90 5.28 -5.07 -18.09
CA GLY A 90 6.26 -5.66 -18.99
C GLY A 90 6.51 -7.15 -18.73
N ASN A 91 5.51 -7.90 -18.28
CA ASN A 91 5.65 -9.31 -17.95
C ASN A 91 5.39 -10.20 -19.18
N THR A 92 6.43 -10.46 -19.95
CA THR A 92 6.38 -11.30 -21.15
C THR A 92 6.17 -12.79 -20.84
N GLU A 93 6.41 -13.24 -19.60
CA GLU A 93 6.14 -14.64 -19.21
C GLU A 93 4.64 -14.94 -19.13
N MET A 94 3.81 -13.90 -19.05
CA MET A 94 2.35 -13.99 -19.03
C MET A 94 1.69 -13.62 -20.37
N ALA A 95 2.44 -13.72 -21.47
CA ALA A 95 1.94 -13.37 -22.82
C ALA A 95 0.73 -14.23 -23.24
N ASP A 96 0.67 -15.47 -22.80
CA ASP A 96 -0.41 -16.42 -23.12
C ASP A 96 -1.69 -16.16 -22.30
N LEU A 97 -1.65 -15.27 -21.30
CA LEU A 97 -2.83 -14.91 -20.52
C LEU A 97 -3.65 -13.89 -21.29
N THR A 98 -4.66 -14.38 -22.00
CA THR A 98 -5.53 -13.57 -22.86
C THR A 98 -7.00 -13.65 -22.46
N ASP A 99 -7.78 -12.68 -22.94
CA ASP A 99 -9.24 -12.76 -22.93
C ASP A 99 -9.76 -13.70 -24.05
N ASP A 100 -11.07 -13.81 -24.18
CA ASP A 100 -11.75 -14.61 -25.21
C ASP A 100 -11.56 -14.09 -26.64
N LYS A 101 -11.07 -12.86 -26.80
CA LYS A 101 -10.77 -12.20 -28.08
C LYS A 101 -9.29 -12.24 -28.42
N GLY A 102 -8.45 -12.80 -27.54
CA GLY A 102 -7.00 -12.87 -27.71
C GLY A 102 -6.25 -11.61 -27.28
N ASN A 103 -6.88 -10.66 -26.57
CA ASN A 103 -6.19 -9.51 -26.03
C ASN A 103 -5.41 -9.90 -24.78
N SER A 104 -4.16 -9.44 -24.67
CA SER A 104 -3.34 -9.69 -23.48
C SER A 104 -3.96 -9.05 -22.23
N LEU A 105 -4.06 -9.83 -21.16
CA LEU A 105 -4.60 -9.40 -19.88
C LEU A 105 -3.53 -8.82 -18.93
N ILE A 106 -2.25 -9.00 -19.27
CA ILE A 106 -1.09 -8.43 -18.56
C ILE A 106 -0.27 -7.62 -19.55
N SER A 107 0.16 -6.42 -19.17
CA SER A 107 1.01 -5.56 -20.02
C SER A 107 2.31 -6.27 -20.38
N GLN A 108 2.58 -6.40 -21.68
CA GLN A 108 3.80 -7.01 -22.23
C GLN A 108 4.92 -5.96 -22.40
N GLU A 109 4.58 -4.68 -22.43
CA GLU A 109 5.52 -3.57 -22.52
C GLU A 109 5.72 -2.94 -21.16
N TYR A 110 6.98 -2.61 -20.83
CA TYR A 110 7.32 -1.91 -19.61
C TYR A 110 6.97 -0.41 -19.72
N ASP A 111 6.21 0.08 -18.76
CA ASP A 111 5.84 1.49 -18.64
C ASP A 111 6.39 2.08 -17.33
N GLU A 112 7.42 2.91 -17.43
CA GLU A 112 8.04 3.59 -16.29
C GLU A 112 7.06 4.55 -15.58
N SER A 113 6.09 5.10 -16.30
CA SER A 113 5.13 6.06 -15.72
C SER A 113 4.27 5.44 -14.61
N LYS A 114 4.09 4.12 -14.59
CA LYS A 114 3.38 3.42 -13.52
C LYS A 114 4.07 3.60 -12.16
N TRP A 115 5.41 3.62 -12.13
CA TRP A 115 6.17 3.88 -10.90
C TRP A 115 5.99 5.33 -10.42
N ALA A 116 6.00 6.29 -11.34
CA ALA A 116 5.75 7.69 -11.00
C ALA A 116 4.34 7.88 -10.42
N ARG A 117 3.32 7.22 -10.99
CA ARG A 117 1.96 7.23 -10.47
C ARG A 117 1.85 6.61 -9.08
N ALA A 118 2.53 5.49 -8.85
CA ALA A 118 2.56 4.84 -7.55
C ALA A 118 3.24 5.73 -6.49
N ALA A 119 4.36 6.37 -6.85
CA ALA A 119 5.06 7.31 -5.96
C ALA A 119 4.20 8.53 -5.63
N ALA A 120 3.52 9.12 -6.62
CA ALA A 120 2.60 10.23 -6.40
C ALA A 120 1.44 9.84 -5.46
N ALA A 121 0.84 8.66 -5.66
CA ALA A 121 -0.22 8.17 -4.78
C ALA A 121 0.27 7.90 -3.35
N ALA A 122 1.50 7.44 -3.16
CA ALA A 122 2.10 7.30 -1.83
C ALA A 122 2.34 8.66 -1.18
N LYS A 123 2.76 9.66 -1.97
CA LYS A 123 2.91 11.03 -1.49
C LYS A 123 1.60 11.64 -1.03
N ASP A 124 0.47 11.37 -1.69
CA ASP A 124 -0.86 11.84 -1.26
C ASP A 124 -1.19 11.40 0.17
N VAL A 125 -0.73 10.20 0.60
CA VAL A 125 -0.90 9.73 1.99
C VAL A 125 0.00 10.52 2.94
N MET A 126 1.24 10.76 2.55
CA MET A 126 2.21 11.53 3.36
C MET A 126 1.76 12.99 3.55
N ASP A 127 1.18 13.58 2.51
CA ASP A 127 0.71 14.96 2.52
C ASP A 127 -0.53 15.20 3.40
N LEU A 128 -1.15 14.13 3.93
CA LEU A 128 -2.16 14.27 4.98
C LEU A 128 -1.58 14.78 6.30
N ASP A 129 -0.28 14.61 6.52
CA ASP A 129 0.49 15.07 7.70
C ASP A 129 -0.11 14.65 9.07
N ILE A 130 -0.78 13.49 9.08
CA ILE A 130 -1.38 12.91 10.29
C ILE A 130 -0.73 11.59 10.70
N TYR A 131 0.12 11.05 9.86
CA TYR A 131 0.84 9.80 10.10
C TYR A 131 2.33 10.06 10.29
N GLN A 132 2.93 9.37 11.23
CA GLN A 132 4.36 9.38 11.44
C GLN A 132 4.86 7.97 11.76
N LEU A 133 6.11 7.71 11.43
CA LEU A 133 6.74 6.46 11.85
C LEU A 133 6.92 6.48 13.38
N TYR A 134 6.59 5.36 14.02
CA TYR A 134 6.88 5.21 15.44
C TYR A 134 8.39 5.08 15.65
N VAL A 135 8.90 5.84 16.62
CA VAL A 135 10.31 5.87 16.99
C VAL A 135 10.42 5.73 18.51
N ALA A 136 11.15 4.71 18.96
CA ALA A 136 11.60 4.61 20.35
C ALA A 136 12.93 5.34 20.50
N ASN A 137 13.05 6.17 21.54
CA ASN A 137 14.29 6.90 21.80
C ASN A 137 15.41 5.96 22.24
N ARG A 138 16.64 6.30 21.86
CA ARG A 138 17.84 5.60 22.33
C ARG A 138 17.95 5.67 23.85
N ARG A 139 18.30 4.57 24.48
CA ARG A 139 18.52 4.43 25.93
C ARG A 139 20.00 4.21 26.21
N TYR A 140 20.47 4.77 27.31
CA TYR A 140 21.85 4.68 27.77
C TYR A 140 21.90 4.06 29.18
N ASN A 141 22.99 3.41 29.54
CA ASN A 141 23.16 2.73 30.83
C ASN A 141 22.97 3.62 32.08
N ASN A 142 23.10 4.93 31.92
CA ASN A 142 23.02 5.91 33.02
C ASN A 142 21.65 6.59 33.10
N ASP A 143 20.62 6.10 32.39
CA ASP A 143 19.27 6.66 32.47
C ASP A 143 18.51 6.26 33.76
N GLY A 144 19.22 6.14 34.88
CA GLY A 144 18.73 6.17 36.23
C GLY A 144 17.58 5.23 36.56
N GLY A 145 17.84 3.91 36.59
CA GLY A 145 16.89 2.94 37.13
C GLY A 145 15.80 2.48 36.16
N GLN A 146 16.00 2.63 34.88
CA GLN A 146 15.10 2.08 33.85
C GLN A 146 15.12 0.55 33.86
N ALA A 147 13.93 -0.06 33.80
CA ALA A 147 13.77 -1.51 33.72
C ALA A 147 14.21 -2.13 32.39
N TYR A 148 14.61 -1.30 31.42
CA TYR A 148 14.98 -1.73 30.07
C TYR A 148 16.48 -1.67 29.85
N PRO A 149 17.05 -2.64 29.10
CA PRO A 149 18.46 -2.62 28.77
C PRO A 149 18.86 -1.42 27.92
N GLU A 150 20.15 -1.10 27.91
CA GLU A 150 20.71 -0.12 26.98
C GLU A 150 20.42 -0.48 25.52
N THR A 151 20.22 0.54 24.69
CA THR A 151 20.01 0.34 23.25
C THR A 151 21.21 -0.31 22.59
N ILE A 152 21.03 -1.47 21.99
CA ILE A 152 22.02 -2.14 21.17
C ILE A 152 21.98 -1.54 19.77
N MET A 153 23.05 -0.85 19.38
CA MET A 153 23.16 -0.26 18.04
C MET A 153 23.65 -1.31 17.04
N PRO A 154 23.12 -1.29 15.79
CA PRO A 154 23.66 -2.09 14.71
C PRO A 154 25.16 -1.82 14.50
N PRO A 155 25.96 -2.81 14.05
CA PRO A 155 27.35 -2.59 13.70
C PRO A 155 27.48 -1.51 12.62
N ILE A 156 28.43 -0.58 12.81
CA ILE A 156 28.73 0.44 11.80
C ILE A 156 29.58 -0.20 10.71
N THR A 157 29.05 -0.19 9.48
CA THR A 157 29.74 -0.63 8.27
C THR A 157 30.06 0.59 7.39
N ASN A 158 30.84 0.41 6.33
CA ASN A 158 31.07 1.48 5.36
C ASN A 158 29.79 1.92 4.65
N GLU A 159 28.83 1.01 4.49
CA GLU A 159 27.57 1.25 3.80
C GLU A 159 26.59 2.09 4.64
N ASN A 160 26.63 1.94 5.96
CA ASN A 160 25.69 2.62 6.86
C ASN A 160 26.32 3.70 7.75
N ARG A 161 27.63 3.97 7.59
CA ARG A 161 28.38 4.90 8.45
C ARG A 161 27.76 6.29 8.49
N GLU A 162 27.53 6.89 7.32
CA GLU A 162 26.97 8.24 7.22
C GLU A 162 25.57 8.29 7.84
N TYR A 163 24.74 7.28 7.57
CA TYR A 163 23.38 7.17 8.09
C TYR A 163 23.39 7.01 9.62
N SER A 164 24.33 6.25 10.18
CA SER A 164 24.43 6.01 11.62
C SER A 164 24.85 7.24 12.42
N GLU A 165 25.53 8.18 11.79
CA GLU A 165 26.02 9.41 12.41
C GLU A 165 24.97 10.53 12.43
N ASN A 166 23.95 10.43 11.58
CA ASN A 166 22.88 11.42 11.48
C ASN A 166 21.81 11.24 12.58
N GLU A 167 21.26 12.37 13.02
CA GLU A 167 20.10 12.39 13.91
C GLU A 167 18.83 12.01 13.15
N TRP A 168 17.84 11.48 13.88
CA TRP A 168 16.53 11.26 13.31
C TRP A 168 15.89 12.60 12.84
N PRO A 169 15.18 12.65 11.67
CA PRO A 169 14.75 11.53 10.81
C PRO A 169 15.79 11.06 9.78
N ASN A 170 16.94 11.66 9.67
CA ASN A 170 17.93 11.35 8.62
C ASN A 170 18.84 10.18 8.96
N GLY A 171 18.84 9.70 10.20
CA GLY A 171 19.63 8.57 10.64
C GLY A 171 19.09 7.96 11.92
N TRP A 172 19.85 7.11 12.56
CA TRP A 172 19.43 6.35 13.75
C TRP A 172 20.12 6.76 15.06
N LYS A 173 20.92 7.82 15.04
CA LYS A 173 21.75 8.22 16.20
C LYS A 173 20.95 8.38 17.49
N ASN A 174 19.73 8.91 17.41
CA ASN A 174 18.86 9.22 18.52
C ASN A 174 17.76 8.20 18.77
N ILE A 175 17.74 7.10 18.03
CA ILE A 175 16.68 6.10 18.12
C ILE A 175 17.21 4.75 18.59
N ASP A 176 16.32 3.93 19.12
CA ASP A 176 16.51 2.50 19.29
C ASP A 176 15.85 1.78 18.10
N PRO A 177 16.65 1.31 17.10
CA PRO A 177 16.06 0.73 15.89
C PRO A 177 15.38 -0.60 16.15
N PHE A 178 15.86 -1.39 17.11
CA PHE A 178 15.27 -2.68 17.43
C PHE A 178 13.97 -2.51 18.22
N GLU A 179 13.96 -1.61 19.21
CA GLU A 179 12.77 -1.34 20.01
C GLU A 179 11.70 -0.63 19.20
N SER A 180 12.07 0.29 18.32
CA SER A 180 11.15 0.95 17.39
C SER A 180 10.38 -0.07 16.53
N TYR A 181 11.09 -1.07 16.02
CA TYR A 181 10.48 -2.13 15.23
C TYR A 181 9.65 -3.10 16.11
N ARG A 182 10.21 -3.55 17.22
CA ARG A 182 9.59 -4.52 18.12
C ARG A 182 8.27 -4.03 18.70
N SER A 183 8.21 -2.78 19.12
CA SER A 183 7.03 -2.21 19.78
C SER A 183 5.80 -2.17 18.87
N ILE A 184 5.98 -2.08 17.56
CA ILE A 184 4.88 -2.13 16.59
C ILE A 184 4.17 -3.49 16.64
N PHE A 185 4.93 -4.57 16.79
CA PHE A 185 4.37 -5.95 16.78
C PHE A 185 3.88 -6.41 18.15
N ASN A 186 4.42 -5.85 19.22
CA ASN A 186 4.03 -6.23 20.58
C ASN A 186 2.78 -5.49 21.09
N GLY A 187 2.23 -4.56 20.32
CA GLY A 187 1.09 -3.76 20.74
C GLY A 187 1.41 -2.70 21.80
N ASP A 188 2.71 -2.42 22.02
CA ASP A 188 3.16 -1.37 22.94
C ASP A 188 2.87 0.02 22.38
N VAL A 189 2.57 0.11 21.10
CA VAL A 189 2.15 1.32 20.39
C VAL A 189 0.66 1.27 20.16
N GLN A 190 -0.08 2.16 20.79
CA GLN A 190 -1.50 2.33 20.45
C GLN A 190 -1.61 3.21 19.20
N PRO A 191 -2.41 2.80 18.20
CA PRO A 191 -2.73 3.67 17.08
C PRO A 191 -3.42 4.93 17.62
N LYS A 192 -2.91 6.08 17.21
CA LYS A 192 -3.55 7.37 17.50
C LYS A 192 -4.67 7.63 16.53
#